data_44baed7cfdbdf42506acff8b5d6e2d93
#
_entry.id   44baed7cfdbdf42506acff8b5d6e2d93
#
_cell.length_a   1.000
_cell.length_b   1.000
_cell.length_c   1.000
_cell.angle_alpha   90.00
_cell.angle_beta   90.00
_cell.angle_gamma   90.00
#
_symmetry.space_group_name_H-M   'P 1'
#
loop_
_entity.id
_entity.type
_entity.pdbx_description
1 polymer ?
#
loop_
_entity_poly.entity_id
_entity_poly.type
_entity_poly.pdbx_seq_one_letter_code
_entity_poly.pdbx_strand_id
1 'polypeptide(L)'
;FPDNQMDSVTLLSVIKKVENFINLYNTNIIYTHYINDLNIDHNIVSRAVLTASRPLPSSVIKKVYFGETLSSSEYTIFNKKFQPNTYFDIEKYLDKKLSILNMYKDELREWPHPRSERAVKNLAEVRGSEVGLKAAEAFILVRDVKK
;
A
#
# COMPACT_ATOMS: atom_id res chain seq x y z
N PHE A 1 3.52 -12.41 12.28
CA PHE A 1 4.88 -12.64 11.78
C PHE A 1 5.82 -11.65 12.45
N PRO A 2 7.12 -11.94 12.53
CA PRO A 2 8.10 -11.01 13.09
C PRO A 2 8.22 -9.77 12.19
N ASP A 3 8.31 -8.60 12.81
CA ASP A 3 8.51 -7.33 12.12
C ASP A 3 9.96 -7.19 11.64
N ASN A 4 10.15 -6.67 10.43
CA ASN A 4 11.44 -6.52 9.75
C ASN A 4 12.27 -7.83 9.64
N GLN A 5 11.61 -8.99 9.66
CA GLN A 5 12.21 -10.31 9.58
C GLN A 5 11.36 -11.32 8.79
N MET A 6 10.48 -10.85 7.92
CA MET A 6 9.62 -11.76 7.15
C MET A 6 10.39 -12.60 6.13
N ASP A 7 11.62 -12.22 5.80
CA ASP A 7 12.55 -13.03 5.00
C ASP A 7 12.95 -14.34 5.68
N SER A 8 12.83 -14.42 7.02
CA SER A 8 13.00 -15.68 7.78
C SER A 8 11.79 -16.61 7.73
N VAL A 9 10.67 -16.14 7.18
CA VAL A 9 9.41 -16.88 7.09
C VAL A 9 9.19 -17.38 5.67
N THR A 10 8.73 -18.64 5.53
CA THR A 10 8.43 -19.13 4.17
C THR A 10 7.30 -18.34 3.53
N LEU A 11 7.49 -17.94 2.29
CA LEU A 11 6.46 -17.22 1.53
C LEU A 11 5.11 -17.97 1.52
N LEU A 12 5.15 -19.30 1.49
CA LEU A 12 3.94 -20.13 1.54
C LEU A 12 3.14 -19.94 2.84
N SER A 13 3.82 -19.77 3.98
CA SER A 13 3.16 -19.50 5.26
C SER A 13 2.43 -18.16 5.22
N VAL A 14 3.05 -17.15 4.62
CA VAL A 14 2.43 -15.82 4.45
C VAL A 14 1.22 -15.91 3.51
N ILE A 15 1.36 -16.61 2.36
CA ILE A 15 0.27 -16.83 1.41
C ILE A 15 -0.94 -17.48 2.10
N LYS A 16 -0.72 -18.57 2.84
CA LYS A 16 -1.81 -19.28 3.55
C LYS A 16 -2.51 -18.36 4.56
N LYS A 17 -1.77 -17.50 5.24
CA LYS A 17 -2.37 -16.55 6.18
C LYS A 17 -3.25 -15.53 5.46
N VAL A 18 -2.79 -15.01 4.30
CA VAL A 18 -3.56 -14.10 3.46
C VAL A 18 -4.82 -14.79 2.91
N GLU A 19 -4.70 -16.02 2.39
CA GLU A 19 -5.85 -16.84 1.92
C GLU A 19 -6.89 -17.01 3.03
N ASN A 20 -6.45 -17.30 4.25
CA ASN A 20 -7.35 -17.44 5.40
C ASN A 20 -8.11 -16.12 5.69
N PHE A 21 -7.45 -14.96 5.64
CA PHE A 21 -8.13 -13.67 5.82
C PHE A 21 -9.12 -13.38 4.69
N ILE A 22 -8.73 -13.64 3.45
CA ILE A 22 -9.62 -13.46 2.29
C ILE A 22 -10.91 -14.26 2.49
N ASN A 23 -10.80 -15.51 2.88
CA ASN A 23 -11.93 -16.40 3.08
C ASN A 23 -12.77 -16.00 4.31
N LEU A 24 -12.11 -15.70 5.44
CA LEU A 24 -12.78 -15.35 6.70
C LEU A 24 -13.65 -14.09 6.54
N TYR A 25 -13.16 -13.08 5.83
CA TYR A 25 -13.84 -11.79 5.68
C TYR A 25 -14.56 -11.64 4.33
N ASN A 26 -14.57 -12.67 3.48
CA ASN A 26 -15.14 -12.63 2.13
C ASN A 26 -14.64 -11.38 1.36
N THR A 27 -13.33 -11.16 1.42
CA THR A 27 -12.66 -9.95 0.94
C THR A 27 -12.78 -9.83 -0.58
N ASN A 28 -13.26 -8.70 -1.08
CA ASN A 28 -13.38 -8.45 -2.52
C ASN A 28 -12.47 -7.33 -3.04
N ILE A 29 -11.91 -6.49 -2.15
CA ILE A 29 -10.95 -5.44 -2.48
C ILE A 29 -9.74 -5.59 -1.56
N ILE A 30 -8.54 -5.56 -2.12
CA ILE A 30 -7.29 -5.67 -1.39
C ILE A 30 -6.40 -4.47 -1.69
N TYR A 31 -5.90 -3.85 -0.64
CA TYR A 31 -4.81 -2.89 -0.68
C TYR A 31 -3.56 -3.55 -0.09
N THR A 32 -2.43 -3.44 -0.77
CA THR A 32 -1.16 -3.99 -0.30
C THR A 32 0.00 -3.07 -0.69
N HIS A 33 1.18 -3.37 -0.20
CA HIS A 33 2.39 -2.62 -0.51
C HIS A 33 2.77 -2.71 -2.00
N TYR A 34 3.54 -1.72 -2.47
CA TYR A 34 4.10 -1.74 -3.81
C TYR A 34 5.08 -2.91 -3.96
N ILE A 35 4.95 -3.66 -5.05
CA ILE A 35 5.72 -4.90 -5.28
C ILE A 35 7.24 -4.67 -5.37
N ASN A 36 7.66 -3.48 -5.79
CA ASN A 36 9.07 -3.09 -5.91
C ASN A 36 9.50 -2.11 -4.80
N ASP A 37 8.80 -2.10 -3.69
CA ASP A 37 9.18 -1.31 -2.52
C ASP A 37 10.58 -1.72 -2.01
N LEU A 38 11.34 -0.81 -1.41
CA LEU A 38 12.68 -1.13 -0.89
C LEU A 38 12.63 -2.07 0.32
N ASN A 39 11.56 -1.98 1.12
CA ASN A 39 11.40 -2.82 2.31
C ASN A 39 11.09 -4.28 1.93
N ILE A 40 11.89 -5.21 2.46
CA ILE A 40 11.78 -6.64 2.18
C ILE A 40 10.43 -7.21 2.62
N ASP A 41 9.94 -6.83 3.80
CA ASP A 41 8.65 -7.29 4.32
C ASP A 41 7.50 -6.86 3.40
N HIS A 42 7.55 -5.62 2.88
CA HIS A 42 6.57 -5.12 1.91
C HIS A 42 6.56 -5.96 0.62
N ASN A 43 7.75 -6.34 0.14
CA ASN A 43 7.89 -7.21 -1.03
C ASN A 43 7.29 -8.59 -0.79
N ILE A 44 7.58 -9.20 0.37
CA ILE A 44 7.08 -10.52 0.73
C ILE A 44 5.55 -10.50 0.84
N VAL A 45 5.00 -9.50 1.53
CA VAL A 45 3.55 -9.34 1.69
C VAL A 45 2.87 -9.11 0.36
N SER A 46 3.37 -8.22 -0.49
CA SER A 46 2.77 -7.94 -1.80
C SER A 46 2.80 -9.18 -2.72
N ARG A 47 3.89 -9.95 -2.71
CA ARG A 47 3.99 -11.23 -3.43
C ARG A 47 2.99 -12.26 -2.90
N ALA A 48 2.87 -12.37 -1.58
CA ALA A 48 1.91 -13.28 -0.96
C ALA A 48 0.47 -12.90 -1.33
N VAL A 49 0.14 -11.62 -1.27
CA VAL A 49 -1.18 -11.08 -1.67
C VAL A 49 -1.48 -11.39 -3.13
N LEU A 50 -0.56 -11.13 -4.05
CA LEU A 50 -0.77 -11.43 -5.47
C LEU A 50 -1.00 -12.92 -5.72
N THR A 51 -0.26 -13.78 -5.01
CA THR A 51 -0.41 -15.23 -5.12
C THR A 51 -1.74 -15.70 -4.55
N ALA A 52 -2.10 -15.23 -3.35
CA ALA A 52 -3.36 -15.59 -2.68
C ALA A 52 -4.60 -15.06 -3.43
N SER A 53 -4.46 -13.91 -4.11
CA SER A 53 -5.54 -13.25 -4.84
C SER A 53 -5.59 -13.59 -6.33
N ARG A 54 -4.87 -14.62 -6.79
CA ARG A 54 -4.89 -15.00 -8.21
C ARG A 54 -6.31 -15.25 -8.71
N PRO A 55 -6.61 -14.91 -9.98
CA PRO A 55 -7.95 -14.96 -10.52
C PRO A 55 -8.38 -16.42 -10.80
N LEU A 56 -8.95 -17.07 -9.81
CA LEU A 56 -9.58 -18.39 -9.96
C LEU A 56 -11.08 -18.24 -10.25
N PRO A 57 -11.74 -19.22 -10.86
CA PRO A 57 -13.18 -19.19 -11.14
C PRO A 57 -14.04 -18.89 -9.89
N SER A 58 -13.64 -19.42 -8.74
CA SER A 58 -14.30 -19.20 -7.43
C SER A 58 -13.87 -17.93 -6.70
N SER A 59 -12.93 -17.16 -7.26
CA SER A 59 -12.41 -15.97 -6.58
C SER A 59 -13.49 -14.89 -6.45
N VAL A 60 -13.66 -14.40 -5.23
CA VAL A 60 -14.54 -13.26 -4.90
C VAL A 60 -13.83 -11.91 -5.03
N ILE A 61 -12.50 -11.93 -5.20
CA ILE A 61 -11.67 -10.72 -5.25
C ILE A 61 -11.90 -10.01 -6.59
N LYS A 62 -12.32 -8.76 -6.49
CA LYS A 62 -12.60 -7.89 -7.64
C LYS A 62 -11.45 -6.94 -7.92
N LYS A 63 -10.86 -6.34 -6.88
CA LYS A 63 -9.82 -5.33 -7.05
C LYS A 63 -8.61 -5.60 -6.18
N VAL A 64 -7.43 -5.31 -6.74
CA VAL A 64 -6.17 -5.30 -6.01
C VAL A 64 -5.44 -4.00 -6.32
N TYR A 65 -5.00 -3.32 -5.27
CA TYR A 65 -4.28 -2.07 -5.34
C TYR A 65 -2.91 -2.18 -4.67
N PHE A 66 -1.90 -1.57 -5.28
CA PHE A 66 -0.64 -1.27 -4.61
C PHE A 66 -0.66 0.18 -4.10
N GLY A 67 -0.33 0.37 -2.82
CA GLY A 67 -0.07 1.66 -2.22
C GLY A 67 1.43 1.95 -2.11
N GLU A 68 1.79 3.24 -2.15
CA GLU A 68 3.14 3.69 -1.83
C GLU A 68 3.32 3.85 -0.32
N THR A 69 4.54 3.58 0.14
CA THR A 69 4.92 3.75 1.55
C THR A 69 6.10 4.70 1.64
N LEU A 70 5.90 5.84 2.30
CA LEU A 70 6.94 6.83 2.51
C LEU A 70 8.14 6.25 3.29
N SER A 71 9.33 6.68 2.95
CA SER A 71 10.65 6.15 3.36
C SER A 71 10.94 4.73 2.87
N SER A 72 10.30 4.31 1.80
CA SER A 72 10.48 2.98 1.24
C SER A 72 10.26 2.95 -0.27
N SER A 73 9.04 3.29 -0.75
CA SER A 73 8.69 3.21 -2.18
C SER A 73 9.49 4.18 -3.05
N GLU A 74 9.83 5.36 -2.54
CA GLU A 74 10.60 6.37 -3.26
C GLU A 74 12.09 6.00 -3.42
N TYR A 75 12.61 5.09 -2.60
CA TYR A 75 14.01 4.66 -2.63
C TYR A 75 14.29 3.51 -3.58
N THR A 76 13.32 3.06 -4.32
CA THR A 76 13.48 2.01 -5.33
C THR A 76 14.44 2.45 -6.43
N ILE A 77 15.58 1.76 -6.57
CA ILE A 77 16.66 2.12 -7.50
C ILE A 77 16.65 1.26 -8.77
N PHE A 78 16.43 -0.04 -8.63
CA PHE A 78 16.63 -1.01 -9.71
C PHE A 78 15.37 -1.37 -10.48
N ASN A 79 14.21 -0.96 -9.99
CA ASN A 79 12.91 -1.33 -10.54
C ASN A 79 12.15 -0.08 -10.97
N LYS A 80 11.01 -0.28 -11.60
CA LYS A 80 10.12 0.82 -11.97
C LYS A 80 9.69 1.57 -10.71
N LYS A 81 9.82 2.88 -10.74
CA LYS A 81 9.29 3.75 -9.68
C LYS A 81 7.78 3.54 -9.54
N PHE A 82 7.26 3.87 -8.37
CA PHE A 82 5.81 3.89 -8.14
C PHE A 82 5.16 4.91 -9.10
N GLN A 83 4.27 4.43 -9.95
CA GLN A 83 3.54 5.23 -10.95
C GLN A 83 2.05 4.96 -10.77
N PRO A 84 1.34 5.77 -9.97
CA PRO A 84 -0.07 5.56 -9.72
C PRO A 84 -0.92 5.77 -10.97
N ASN A 85 -2.06 5.09 -11.00
CA ASN A 85 -3.06 5.19 -12.06
C ASN A 85 -4.48 5.34 -11.50
N THR A 86 -4.61 5.41 -10.19
CA THR A 86 -5.90 5.52 -9.48
C THR A 86 -5.72 6.48 -8.31
N TYR A 87 -6.61 7.46 -8.20
CA TYR A 87 -6.51 8.54 -7.24
C TYR A 87 -7.83 8.67 -6.48
N PHE A 88 -7.75 8.77 -5.16
CA PHE A 88 -8.88 9.01 -4.30
C PHE A 88 -8.78 10.41 -3.70
N ASP A 89 -9.78 11.24 -3.91
CA ASP A 89 -9.87 12.55 -3.27
C ASP A 89 -9.96 12.40 -1.76
N ILE A 90 -8.97 12.99 -1.07
CA ILE A 90 -8.89 13.00 0.38
C ILE A 90 -8.90 14.41 0.96
N GLU A 91 -9.24 15.46 0.19
CA GLU A 91 -9.23 16.84 0.69
C GLU A 91 -9.92 16.95 2.06
N LYS A 92 -11.11 16.37 2.20
CA LYS A 92 -11.89 16.41 3.44
C LYS A 92 -11.35 15.52 4.56
N TYR A 93 -10.42 14.63 4.25
CA TYR A 93 -9.88 13.62 5.17
C TYR A 93 -8.41 13.83 5.49
N LEU A 94 -7.74 14.81 4.87
CA LEU A 94 -6.30 15.02 5.03
C LEU A 94 -5.94 15.31 6.49
N ASP A 95 -6.65 16.23 7.15
CA ASP A 95 -6.40 16.56 8.56
C ASP A 95 -6.64 15.34 9.48
N LYS A 96 -7.67 14.55 9.18
CA LYS A 96 -7.93 13.31 9.91
C LYS A 96 -6.82 12.30 9.70
N LYS A 97 -6.32 12.15 8.48
CA LYS A 97 -5.17 11.29 8.16
C LYS A 97 -3.94 11.70 8.99
N LEU A 98 -3.61 12.99 9.00
CA LEU A 98 -2.48 13.52 9.77
C LEU A 98 -2.67 13.32 11.28
N SER A 99 -3.88 13.54 11.80
CA SER A 99 -4.17 13.32 13.22
C SER A 99 -4.03 11.85 13.64
N ILE A 100 -4.43 10.91 12.77
CA ILE A 100 -4.25 9.47 13.00
C ILE A 100 -2.76 9.12 12.95
N LEU A 101 -2.03 9.64 11.98
CA LEU A 101 -0.58 9.43 11.86
C LEU A 101 0.15 9.87 13.14
N ASN A 102 -0.25 10.99 13.73
CA ASN A 102 0.31 11.51 14.98
C ASN A 102 0.08 10.59 16.21
N MET A 103 -0.81 9.60 16.12
CA MET A 103 -0.96 8.57 17.15
C MET A 103 0.17 7.52 17.10
N TYR A 104 0.83 7.36 15.95
CA TYR A 104 1.95 6.44 15.74
C TYR A 104 3.29 7.14 15.98
N LYS A 105 3.52 7.57 17.23
CA LYS A 105 4.68 8.40 17.61
C LYS A 105 6.03 7.78 17.25
N ASP A 106 6.13 6.46 17.33
CA ASP A 106 7.37 5.73 17.04
C ASP A 106 7.68 5.67 15.53
N GLU A 107 6.67 5.90 14.69
CA GLU A 107 6.80 5.92 13.23
C GLU A 107 7.08 7.32 12.67
N LEU A 108 6.63 8.36 13.36
CA LEU A 108 6.85 9.74 12.95
C LEU A 108 8.32 10.14 13.10
N ARG A 109 8.75 11.01 12.20
CA ARG A 109 10.07 11.61 12.21
C ARG A 109 9.94 13.10 11.91
N GLU A 110 10.95 13.86 12.27
CA GLU A 110 11.00 15.27 11.95
C GLU A 110 11.40 15.51 10.49
N TRP A 111 10.92 16.62 9.95
CA TRP A 111 11.38 17.08 8.63
C TRP A 111 12.91 17.27 8.62
N PRO A 112 13.64 16.84 7.56
CA PRO A 112 13.17 16.46 6.21
C PRO A 112 12.88 14.97 5.98
N HIS A 113 12.68 14.19 7.01
CA HIS A 113 12.41 12.76 6.84
C HIS A 113 11.08 12.53 6.07
N PRO A 114 11.00 11.55 5.13
CA PRO A 114 9.79 11.27 4.38
C PRO A 114 8.55 10.94 5.23
N ARG A 115 8.75 10.36 6.42
CA ARG A 115 7.66 10.09 7.40
C ARG A 115 7.34 11.27 8.32
N SER A 116 7.75 12.47 7.97
CA SER A 116 7.29 13.66 8.70
C SER A 116 5.86 14.03 8.28
N GLU A 117 5.11 14.64 9.19
CA GLU A 117 3.76 15.13 8.88
C GLU A 117 3.77 16.04 7.64
N ARG A 118 4.78 16.92 7.55
CA ARG A 118 4.96 17.80 6.39
C ARG A 118 5.15 17.03 5.09
N ALA A 119 5.95 15.95 5.09
CA ALA A 119 6.18 15.15 3.88
C ALA A 119 4.91 14.39 3.46
N VAL A 120 4.17 13.84 4.42
CA VAL A 120 2.90 13.15 4.16
C VAL A 120 1.88 14.10 3.54
N LYS A 121 1.76 15.33 4.08
CA LYS A 121 0.89 16.37 3.52
C LYS A 121 1.32 16.75 2.10
N ASN A 122 2.59 17.05 1.91
CA ASN A 122 3.13 17.42 0.60
C ASN A 122 2.89 16.32 -0.45
N LEU A 123 3.07 15.04 -0.09
CA LEU A 123 2.80 13.94 -1.01
C LEU A 123 1.33 13.90 -1.41
N ALA A 124 0.40 14.06 -0.47
CA ALA A 124 -1.03 14.07 -0.77
C ALA A 124 -1.39 15.23 -1.72
N GLU A 125 -0.81 16.41 -1.52
CA GLU A 125 -1.01 17.59 -2.38
C GLU A 125 -0.41 17.37 -3.78
N VAL A 126 0.79 16.79 -3.88
CA VAL A 126 1.43 16.42 -5.16
C VAL A 126 0.55 15.42 -5.90
N ARG A 127 0.10 14.34 -5.25
CA ARG A 127 -0.78 13.34 -5.86
C ARG A 127 -2.12 13.94 -6.30
N GLY A 128 -2.65 14.88 -5.53
CA GLY A 128 -3.84 15.63 -5.91
C GLY A 128 -3.60 16.44 -7.18
N SER A 129 -2.49 17.20 -7.23
CA SER A 129 -2.16 18.06 -8.37
C SER A 129 -1.99 17.30 -9.69
N GLU A 130 -1.54 16.05 -9.65
CA GLU A 130 -1.40 15.19 -10.84
C GLU A 130 -2.75 14.97 -11.57
N VAL A 131 -3.87 15.13 -10.88
CA VAL A 131 -5.23 14.86 -11.41
C VAL A 131 -6.23 15.99 -11.15
N GLY A 132 -5.77 17.18 -10.78
CA GLY A 132 -6.64 18.35 -10.57
C GLY A 132 -7.42 18.33 -9.25
N LEU A 133 -6.95 17.60 -8.25
CA LEU A 133 -7.48 17.59 -6.89
C LEU A 133 -6.57 18.37 -5.95
N LYS A 134 -7.09 18.84 -4.81
CA LYS A 134 -6.26 19.52 -3.82
C LYS A 134 -5.39 18.57 -3.01
N ALA A 135 -5.91 17.37 -2.74
CA ALA A 135 -5.17 16.31 -2.07
C ALA A 135 -5.72 14.94 -2.49
N ALA A 136 -4.85 13.97 -2.72
CA ALA A 136 -5.24 12.61 -3.06
C ALA A 136 -4.36 11.57 -2.38
N GLU A 137 -4.94 10.38 -2.15
CA GLU A 137 -4.19 9.13 -2.04
C GLU A 137 -4.13 8.46 -3.40
N ALA A 138 -2.94 8.01 -3.78
CA ALA A 138 -2.70 7.44 -5.09
C ALA A 138 -2.29 5.98 -4.99
N PHE A 139 -2.81 5.18 -5.92
CA PHE A 139 -2.59 3.73 -5.96
C PHE A 139 -2.30 3.26 -7.38
N ILE A 140 -1.66 2.10 -7.49
CA ILE A 140 -1.63 1.35 -8.73
C ILE A 140 -2.76 0.31 -8.68
N LEU A 141 -3.76 0.47 -9.53
CA LEU A 141 -4.75 -0.57 -9.76
C LEU A 141 -4.10 -1.71 -10.55
N VAL A 142 -3.83 -2.82 -9.86
CA VAL A 142 -3.18 -4.01 -10.41
C VAL A 142 -4.19 -4.84 -11.21
N ARG A 143 -5.41 -4.94 -10.70
CA ARG A 143 -6.50 -5.70 -11.33
C ARG A 143 -7.85 -5.14 -10.93
N ASP A 144 -8.78 -5.06 -11.89
CA ASP A 144 -10.20 -4.78 -11.70
C ASP A 144 -11.02 -5.78 -12.51
N VAL A 145 -11.78 -6.63 -11.83
CA VAL A 145 -12.65 -7.64 -12.45
C VAL A 145 -14.09 -7.17 -12.38
N LYS A 146 -14.66 -6.88 -13.52
CA LYS A 146 -16.10 -6.56 -13.67
C LYS A 146 -16.86 -7.87 -13.93
N LYS A 147 -17.73 -8.24 -13.00
CA LYS A 147 -18.66 -9.39 -13.14
C LYS A 147 -20.07 -8.90 -12.94
#